data_c23d57dfaa9e99e3ae13c2506dbebc15
#
_entry.id   c23d57dfaa9e99e3ae13c2506dbebc15
#
_cell.length_a   1.000
_cell.length_b   1.000
_cell.length_c   1.000
_cell.angle_alpha   90.00
_cell.angle_beta   90.00
_cell.angle_gamma   90.00
#
_symmetry.space_group_name_H-M   'P 1'
#
loop_
_entity.id
_entity.type
_entity.pdbx_description
1 polymer ?
#
loop_
_entity_poly.entity_id
_entity_poly.type
_entity_poly.pdbx_seq_one_letter_code
_entity_poly.pdbx_strand_id
1 'polypeptide(L)'
;MHLGFSFMNTPFDPPVVELAKALEERGYESLWTGEHSHIQVELKTPYPGGGELPEPYKCMQDPYVALTAAAAVTTTLKLGTGIALLIERDVFSQAKTISTLDRFSSGRLMIGTGVGWNEEGFNNVSSLPWNKRYGILRETVGALRNLWTDDEAEFHGDYIDFDPVWCNPKPVQTGGPPIVFGAMGPLGLKHTAEWADGWMPIDLMFGDNIAGGIEKFRDRVKAAGRRPEDVEITLQTLVTPDLDTFKKYRDMGIERVVIGVEMEGWDRPERIMPMIDKFAKIIPDIK
;
A
#
# COMPACT_ATOMS: atom_id res chain seq x y z
N MET A 1 1.56 17.54 -6.93
CA MET A 1 1.97 16.35 -6.13
C MET A 1 1.14 16.29 -4.86
N HIS A 2 0.74 15.12 -4.44
CA HIS A 2 -0.05 14.90 -3.23
C HIS A 2 0.81 14.53 -2.03
N LEU A 3 0.34 14.83 -0.82
CA LEU A 3 0.96 14.41 0.43
C LEU A 3 0.05 13.40 1.14
N GLY A 4 0.58 12.21 1.39
CA GLY A 4 -0.04 11.18 2.22
C GLY A 4 0.70 10.99 3.54
N PHE A 5 0.07 10.31 4.47
CA PHE A 5 0.64 9.96 5.76
C PHE A 5 0.52 8.46 6.01
N SER A 6 1.58 7.84 6.52
CA SER A 6 1.61 6.43 6.90
C SER A 6 1.93 6.26 8.38
N PHE A 7 1.26 5.32 9.03
CA PHE A 7 1.52 4.94 10.42
C PHE A 7 1.46 3.42 10.58
N MET A 8 1.99 2.91 11.68
CA MET A 8 2.05 1.47 11.93
C MET A 8 0.70 0.86 12.34
N ASN A 9 -0.25 1.71 12.74
CA ASN A 9 -1.58 1.29 13.17
C ASN A 9 -1.53 0.32 14.35
N THR A 10 -0.86 0.72 15.40
CA THR A 10 -0.74 -0.02 16.65
C THR A 10 -1.69 0.52 17.72
N PRO A 11 -1.94 -0.19 18.83
CA PRO A 11 -2.67 0.34 19.98
C PRO A 11 -2.00 1.54 20.67
N PHE A 12 -0.74 1.83 20.33
CA PHE A 12 0.04 2.94 20.87
C PHE A 12 0.01 4.19 19.97
N ASP A 13 -0.55 4.08 18.77
CA ASP A 13 -0.78 5.23 17.88
C ASP A 13 -2.05 6.01 18.31
N PRO A 14 -2.22 7.27 17.87
CA PRO A 14 -3.50 7.94 18.02
C PRO A 14 -4.63 7.11 17.43
N PRO A 15 -5.84 7.14 18.01
CA PRO A 15 -6.99 6.45 17.43
C PRO A 15 -7.16 6.82 15.96
N VAL A 16 -7.29 5.82 15.09
CA VAL A 16 -7.34 6.04 13.62
C VAL A 16 -8.42 7.03 13.20
N VAL A 17 -9.55 7.08 13.92
CA VAL A 17 -10.66 8.02 13.70
C VAL A 17 -10.23 9.47 13.94
N GLU A 18 -9.43 9.73 14.98
CA GLU A 18 -8.91 11.05 15.29
C GLU A 18 -7.83 11.46 14.30
N LEU A 19 -6.92 10.54 13.98
CA LEU A 19 -5.85 10.76 13.01
C LEU A 19 -6.42 11.06 11.62
N ALA A 20 -7.39 10.29 11.15
CA ALA A 20 -8.00 10.47 9.84
C ALA A 20 -8.68 11.84 9.69
N LYS A 21 -9.46 12.26 10.69
CA LYS A 21 -10.05 13.62 10.73
C LYS A 21 -8.98 14.69 10.71
N ALA A 22 -7.95 14.55 11.54
CA ALA A 22 -6.87 15.51 11.63
C ALA A 22 -6.10 15.67 10.32
N LEU A 23 -5.90 14.58 9.58
CA LEU A 23 -5.27 14.59 8.26
C LEU A 23 -6.16 15.28 7.22
N GLU A 24 -7.45 14.92 7.15
CA GLU A 24 -8.39 15.54 6.20
C GLU A 24 -8.52 17.04 6.43
N GLU A 25 -8.68 17.49 7.67
CA GLU A 25 -8.77 18.90 8.06
C GLU A 25 -7.53 19.71 7.67
N ARG A 26 -6.36 19.06 7.62
CA ARG A 26 -5.08 19.68 7.27
C ARG A 26 -4.74 19.58 5.79
N GLY A 27 -5.62 18.97 4.98
CA GLY A 27 -5.48 18.88 3.54
C GLY A 27 -4.53 17.80 3.04
N TYR A 28 -4.20 16.80 3.87
CA TYR A 28 -3.56 15.57 3.39
C TYR A 28 -4.47 14.86 2.41
N GLU A 29 -3.87 14.26 1.39
CA GLU A 29 -4.66 13.55 0.37
C GLU A 29 -5.01 12.14 0.80
N SER A 30 -4.12 11.47 1.58
CA SER A 30 -4.29 10.05 1.88
C SER A 30 -3.71 9.62 3.23
N LEU A 31 -4.31 8.56 3.79
CA LEU A 31 -3.84 7.82 4.97
C LEU A 31 -3.48 6.40 4.56
N TRP A 32 -2.31 5.91 5.00
CA TRP A 32 -1.77 4.60 4.65
C TRP A 32 -1.43 3.79 5.89
N THR A 33 -1.71 2.47 5.86
CA THR A 33 -1.31 1.55 6.92
C THR A 33 -0.92 0.19 6.35
N GLY A 34 0.12 -0.41 6.94
CA GLY A 34 0.63 -1.72 6.55
C GLY A 34 -0.12 -2.88 7.20
N GLU A 35 0.36 -4.08 6.91
CA GLU A 35 -0.22 -5.32 7.41
C GLU A 35 0.85 -6.31 7.87
N HIS A 36 0.65 -6.84 9.07
CA HIS A 36 1.15 -8.14 9.52
C HIS A 36 0.07 -8.77 10.40
N SER A 37 -0.52 -9.88 9.95
CA SER A 37 -1.55 -10.61 10.71
C SER A 37 -0.94 -11.28 11.95
N HIS A 38 0.31 -11.65 11.87
CA HIS A 38 1.11 -12.27 12.94
C HIS A 38 2.60 -12.18 12.61
N ILE A 39 3.43 -12.33 13.63
CA ILE A 39 4.89 -12.42 13.51
C ILE A 39 5.35 -13.61 14.37
N GLN A 40 6.25 -14.41 13.85
CA GLN A 40 6.84 -15.53 14.58
C GLN A 40 7.70 -15.03 15.75
N VAL A 41 7.67 -15.74 16.86
CA VAL A 41 8.54 -15.46 18.02
C VAL A 41 10.01 -15.63 17.64
N GLU A 42 10.31 -16.67 16.86
CA GLU A 42 11.64 -16.93 16.32
C GLU A 42 11.62 -16.70 14.82
N LEU A 43 12.16 -15.55 14.38
CA LEU A 43 12.32 -15.22 12.97
C LEU A 43 13.57 -15.90 12.40
N LYS A 44 13.40 -16.64 11.32
CA LYS A 44 14.51 -17.20 10.52
C LYS A 44 14.81 -16.30 9.32
N THR A 45 13.77 -15.75 8.70
CA THR A 45 13.91 -14.77 7.64
C THR A 45 14.36 -13.42 8.23
N PRO A 46 15.52 -12.87 7.83
CA PRO A 46 16.00 -11.60 8.37
C PRO A 46 15.04 -10.45 8.05
N TYR A 47 14.88 -9.54 9.02
CA TYR A 47 14.14 -8.31 8.78
C TYR A 47 14.83 -7.46 7.70
N PRO A 48 14.12 -7.00 6.65
CA PRO A 48 14.73 -6.29 5.51
C PRO A 48 15.39 -4.96 5.88
N GLY A 49 14.95 -4.31 6.95
CA GLY A 49 15.55 -3.08 7.46
C GLY A 49 16.88 -3.30 8.20
N GLY A 50 17.28 -4.56 8.40
CA GLY A 50 18.46 -4.95 9.19
C GLY A 50 18.24 -4.87 10.69
N GLY A 51 19.09 -5.57 11.45
CA GLY A 51 18.98 -5.61 12.91
C GLY A 51 17.79 -6.40 13.44
N GLU A 52 17.31 -6.03 14.63
CA GLU A 52 16.13 -6.64 15.26
C GLU A 52 14.83 -6.11 14.63
N LEU A 53 13.79 -6.96 14.66
CA LEU A 53 12.45 -6.53 14.20
C LEU A 53 11.93 -5.43 15.15
N PRO A 54 11.51 -4.27 14.62
CA PRO A 54 10.92 -3.22 15.44
C PRO A 54 9.63 -3.69 16.13
N GLU A 55 9.46 -3.32 17.41
CA GLU A 55 8.33 -3.72 18.25
C GLU A 55 6.93 -3.45 17.63
N PRO A 56 6.69 -2.34 16.90
CA PRO A 56 5.40 -2.09 16.27
C PRO A 56 4.88 -3.22 15.38
N TYR A 57 5.78 -3.95 14.73
CA TYR A 57 5.38 -5.09 13.87
C TYR A 57 4.63 -6.19 14.61
N LYS A 58 4.87 -6.32 15.93
CA LYS A 58 4.25 -7.36 16.77
C LYS A 58 2.82 -7.04 17.19
N CYS A 59 2.35 -5.80 16.98
CA CYS A 59 1.05 -5.33 17.48
C CYS A 59 0.25 -4.49 16.46
N MET A 60 0.56 -4.63 15.17
CA MET A 60 -0.23 -3.98 14.11
C MET A 60 -1.68 -4.46 14.13
N GLN A 61 -2.61 -3.51 14.00
CA GLN A 61 -4.03 -3.80 13.85
C GLN A 61 -4.37 -4.10 12.38
N ASP A 62 -5.51 -4.78 12.15
CA ASP A 62 -5.96 -5.08 10.77
C ASP A 62 -6.16 -3.79 9.96
N PRO A 63 -5.55 -3.66 8.77
CA PRO A 63 -5.61 -2.45 7.97
C PRO A 63 -7.02 -2.15 7.46
N TYR A 64 -7.79 -3.16 7.05
CA TYR A 64 -9.13 -2.94 6.49
C TYR A 64 -10.14 -2.49 7.55
N VAL A 65 -10.01 -3.02 8.78
CA VAL A 65 -10.84 -2.58 9.92
C VAL A 65 -10.53 -1.13 10.28
N ALA A 66 -9.23 -0.77 10.37
CA ALA A 66 -8.80 0.59 10.65
C ALA A 66 -9.24 1.58 9.55
N LEU A 67 -9.00 1.23 8.28
CA LEU A 67 -9.39 2.08 7.15
C LEU A 67 -10.92 2.21 7.02
N THR A 68 -11.70 1.20 7.43
CA THR A 68 -13.16 1.31 7.51
C THR A 68 -13.59 2.34 8.55
N ALA A 69 -12.95 2.35 9.72
CA ALA A 69 -13.23 3.36 10.74
C ALA A 69 -12.84 4.78 10.26
N ALA A 70 -11.71 4.92 9.55
CA ALA A 70 -11.31 6.18 8.92
C ALA A 70 -12.31 6.63 7.84
N ALA A 71 -12.79 5.69 6.99
CA ALA A 71 -13.79 5.98 5.95
C ALA A 71 -15.08 6.57 6.51
N ALA A 72 -15.52 6.09 7.67
CA ALA A 72 -16.78 6.50 8.31
C ALA A 72 -16.76 7.96 8.83
N VAL A 73 -15.59 8.56 9.01
CA VAL A 73 -15.40 9.89 9.61
C VAL A 73 -14.76 10.91 8.68
N THR A 74 -14.48 10.53 7.45
CA THR A 74 -13.86 11.37 6.41
C THR A 74 -14.68 11.34 5.13
N THR A 75 -14.50 12.33 4.26
CA THR A 75 -15.27 12.49 3.03
C THR A 75 -14.41 12.56 1.78
N THR A 76 -13.18 13.04 1.89
CA THR A 76 -12.24 13.27 0.78
C THR A 76 -10.92 12.55 0.93
N LEU A 77 -10.52 12.22 2.17
CA LEU A 77 -9.26 11.54 2.47
C LEU A 77 -9.25 10.17 1.78
N LYS A 78 -8.28 9.94 0.90
CA LYS A 78 -8.05 8.62 0.32
C LYS A 78 -7.46 7.67 1.36
N LEU A 79 -7.74 6.39 1.22
CA LEU A 79 -7.41 5.35 2.17
C LEU A 79 -6.57 4.29 1.48
N GLY A 80 -5.37 4.05 1.95
CA GLY A 80 -4.43 3.15 1.31
C GLY A 80 -3.90 2.07 2.24
N THR A 81 -3.71 0.87 1.72
CA THR A 81 -2.87 -0.12 2.39
C THR A 81 -1.41 0.09 1.97
N GLY A 82 -0.48 0.14 2.89
CA GLY A 82 0.93 0.39 2.59
C GLY A 82 1.88 -0.50 3.38
N ILE A 83 1.85 -1.79 3.08
CA ILE A 83 1.14 -2.60 2.07
C ILE A 83 0.26 -3.67 2.71
N ALA A 84 -0.75 -4.14 1.99
CA ALA A 84 -1.49 -5.36 2.33
C ALA A 84 -0.80 -6.60 1.74
N LEU A 85 -0.89 -7.72 2.45
CA LEU A 85 -0.33 -9.01 2.05
C LEU A 85 -1.42 -9.87 1.40
N LEU A 86 -1.83 -9.53 0.17
CA LEU A 86 -2.95 -10.17 -0.53
C LEU A 86 -2.78 -11.68 -0.70
N ILE A 87 -1.55 -12.17 -0.75
CA ILE A 87 -1.24 -13.60 -0.86
C ILE A 87 -1.37 -14.38 0.46
N GLU A 88 -1.57 -13.68 1.57
CA GLU A 88 -1.76 -14.27 2.90
C GLU A 88 -3.22 -14.31 3.34
N ARG A 89 -4.16 -13.96 2.43
CA ARG A 89 -5.60 -13.92 2.70
C ARG A 89 -6.38 -14.75 1.69
N ASP A 90 -7.51 -15.28 2.12
CA ASP A 90 -8.48 -15.93 1.21
C ASP A 90 -9.02 -14.93 0.18
N VAL A 91 -9.01 -15.30 -1.10
CA VAL A 91 -9.34 -14.41 -2.21
C VAL A 91 -10.79 -13.92 -2.19
N PHE A 92 -11.75 -14.76 -1.79
CA PHE A 92 -13.16 -14.38 -1.74
C PHE A 92 -13.47 -13.45 -0.58
N SER A 93 -12.92 -13.78 0.61
CA SER A 93 -13.07 -12.95 1.81
C SER A 93 -12.47 -11.56 1.60
N GLN A 94 -11.28 -11.48 0.99
CA GLN A 94 -10.68 -10.17 0.73
C GLN A 94 -11.36 -9.41 -0.42
N ALA A 95 -11.84 -10.09 -1.48
CA ALA A 95 -12.65 -9.46 -2.52
C ALA A 95 -13.88 -8.77 -1.91
N LYS A 96 -14.55 -9.46 -0.99
CA LYS A 96 -15.72 -8.95 -0.25
C LYS A 96 -15.34 -7.77 0.66
N THR A 97 -14.28 -7.91 1.44
CA THR A 97 -13.81 -6.87 2.37
C THR A 97 -13.44 -5.60 1.61
N ILE A 98 -12.65 -5.73 0.56
CA ILE A 98 -12.20 -4.60 -0.26
C ILE A 98 -13.39 -3.91 -0.96
N SER A 99 -14.29 -4.68 -1.58
CA SER A 99 -15.51 -4.13 -2.20
C SER A 99 -16.37 -3.36 -1.20
N THR A 100 -16.53 -3.90 0.01
CA THR A 100 -17.33 -3.27 1.07
C THR A 100 -16.71 -1.96 1.54
N LEU A 101 -15.40 -1.97 1.80
CA LEU A 101 -14.67 -0.77 2.19
C LEU A 101 -14.66 0.29 1.09
N ASP A 102 -14.50 -0.11 -0.18
CA ASP A 102 -14.56 0.81 -1.30
C ASP A 102 -15.91 1.52 -1.39
N ARG A 103 -17.00 0.79 -1.17
CA ARG A 103 -18.36 1.36 -1.06
C ARG A 103 -18.52 2.29 0.13
N PHE A 104 -18.07 1.91 1.32
CA PHE A 104 -18.15 2.75 2.52
C PHE A 104 -17.33 4.03 2.38
N SER A 105 -16.21 3.96 1.68
CA SER A 105 -15.38 5.12 1.39
C SER A 105 -15.85 5.93 0.17
N SER A 106 -16.89 5.49 -0.55
CA SER A 106 -17.36 6.12 -1.80
C SER A 106 -16.25 6.22 -2.86
N GLY A 107 -15.48 5.11 -3.04
CA GLY A 107 -14.43 5.00 -4.06
C GLY A 107 -13.11 5.69 -3.71
N ARG A 108 -12.79 5.85 -2.43
CA ARG A 108 -11.53 6.46 -1.97
C ARG A 108 -10.44 5.45 -1.63
N LEU A 109 -10.70 4.15 -1.82
CA LEU A 109 -9.75 3.09 -1.46
C LEU A 109 -8.67 2.92 -2.53
N MET A 110 -7.45 2.69 -2.09
CA MET A 110 -6.29 2.26 -2.89
C MET A 110 -5.66 1.03 -2.22
N ILE A 111 -5.31 0.02 -3.01
CA ILE A 111 -4.69 -1.20 -2.48
C ILE A 111 -3.20 -1.19 -2.80
N GLY A 112 -2.42 -0.72 -1.84
CA GLY A 112 -0.98 -0.96 -1.87
C GLY A 112 -0.72 -2.40 -1.44
N THR A 113 -0.01 -3.15 -2.27
CA THR A 113 0.29 -4.56 -2.03
C THR A 113 1.74 -4.91 -2.32
N GLY A 114 2.16 -6.06 -1.85
CA GLY A 114 3.48 -6.64 -2.09
C GLY A 114 3.49 -8.13 -1.85
N VAL A 115 4.65 -8.74 -2.08
CA VAL A 115 4.81 -10.19 -1.88
C VAL A 115 5.28 -10.56 -0.46
N GLY A 116 5.39 -9.58 0.42
CA GLY A 116 5.94 -9.80 1.76
C GLY A 116 7.42 -10.16 1.77
N TRP A 117 7.97 -10.19 2.96
CA TRP A 117 9.37 -10.57 3.24
C TRP A 117 9.47 -11.79 4.16
N ASN A 118 8.43 -12.04 4.98
CA ASN A 118 8.41 -13.05 6.02
C ASN A 118 7.91 -14.39 5.45
N GLU A 119 8.86 -15.26 5.07
CA GLU A 119 8.55 -16.58 4.51
C GLU A 119 7.79 -17.47 5.51
N GLU A 120 8.16 -17.42 6.79
CA GLU A 120 7.51 -18.21 7.82
C GLU A 120 6.06 -17.77 8.05
N GLY A 121 5.80 -16.46 7.98
CA GLY A 121 4.44 -15.91 8.06
C GLY A 121 3.56 -16.40 6.92
N PHE A 122 4.07 -16.28 5.70
CA PHE A 122 3.38 -16.82 4.53
C PHE A 122 3.08 -18.32 4.65
N ASN A 123 4.07 -19.14 5.08
CA ASN A 123 3.93 -20.58 5.20
C ASN A 123 2.94 -21.00 6.31
N ASN A 124 2.62 -20.14 7.28
CA ASN A 124 1.58 -20.41 8.28
C ASN A 124 0.15 -20.34 7.71
N VAL A 125 -0.06 -19.55 6.67
CA VAL A 125 -1.39 -19.26 6.13
C VAL A 125 -1.61 -19.81 4.72
N SER A 126 -0.54 -20.20 4.04
CA SER A 126 -0.58 -20.68 2.66
C SER A 126 0.21 -21.98 2.49
N SER A 127 -0.34 -22.92 1.73
CA SER A 127 0.35 -24.13 1.28
C SER A 127 1.09 -23.95 -0.06
N LEU A 128 0.98 -22.77 -0.68
CA LEU A 128 1.62 -22.47 -1.95
C LEU A 128 3.14 -22.22 -1.76
N PRO A 129 3.95 -22.49 -2.79
CA PRO A 129 5.41 -22.36 -2.65
C PRO A 129 5.86 -20.90 -2.60
N TRP A 130 6.59 -20.52 -1.55
CA TRP A 130 7.10 -19.16 -1.34
C TRP A 130 7.88 -18.58 -2.53
N ASN A 131 8.67 -19.40 -3.22
CA ASN A 131 9.44 -18.94 -4.39
C ASN A 131 8.56 -18.58 -5.61
N LYS A 132 7.27 -18.85 -5.56
CA LYS A 132 6.26 -18.49 -6.58
C LYS A 132 5.41 -17.27 -6.20
N ARG A 133 5.66 -16.62 -5.07
CA ARG A 133 4.84 -15.53 -4.51
C ARG A 133 4.52 -14.39 -5.48
N TYR A 134 5.40 -14.08 -6.44
CA TYR A 134 5.09 -13.09 -7.47
C TYR A 134 4.03 -13.56 -8.47
N GLY A 135 4.08 -14.83 -8.88
CA GLY A 135 3.05 -15.45 -9.71
C GLY A 135 1.73 -15.57 -8.96
N ILE A 136 1.79 -15.99 -7.70
CA ILE A 136 0.63 -16.07 -6.81
C ILE A 136 -0.04 -14.69 -6.68
N LEU A 137 0.74 -13.63 -6.40
CA LEU A 137 0.18 -12.28 -6.30
C LEU A 137 -0.47 -11.81 -7.61
N ARG A 138 0.16 -12.07 -8.76
CA ARG A 138 -0.43 -11.72 -10.06
C ARG A 138 -1.77 -12.40 -10.29
N GLU A 139 -1.88 -13.70 -9.97
CA GLU A 139 -3.14 -14.43 -10.10
C GLU A 139 -4.17 -13.97 -9.07
N THR A 140 -3.76 -13.73 -7.82
CA THR A 140 -4.64 -13.16 -6.79
C THR A 140 -5.25 -11.84 -7.26
N VAL A 141 -4.43 -10.91 -7.80
CA VAL A 141 -4.93 -9.63 -8.33
C VAL A 141 -5.84 -9.85 -9.55
N GLY A 142 -5.49 -10.77 -10.46
CA GLY A 142 -6.35 -11.15 -11.59
C GLY A 142 -7.71 -11.66 -11.14
N ALA A 143 -7.73 -12.60 -10.21
CA ALA A 143 -8.95 -13.16 -9.63
C ALA A 143 -9.79 -12.09 -8.91
N LEU A 144 -9.15 -11.20 -8.14
CA LEU A 144 -9.84 -10.07 -7.50
C LEU A 144 -10.51 -9.15 -8.54
N ARG A 145 -9.83 -8.84 -9.64
CA ARG A 145 -10.41 -8.00 -10.71
C ARG A 145 -11.63 -8.69 -11.35
N ASN A 146 -11.56 -10.00 -11.66
CA ASN A 146 -12.72 -10.73 -12.16
C ASN A 146 -13.87 -10.71 -11.13
N LEU A 147 -13.57 -11.00 -9.86
CA LEU A 147 -14.56 -10.94 -8.77
C LEU A 147 -15.21 -9.56 -8.59
N TRP A 148 -14.51 -8.49 -8.95
CA TRP A 148 -15.02 -7.11 -8.85
C TRP A 148 -15.77 -6.64 -10.10
N THR A 149 -15.53 -7.23 -11.27
CA THR A 149 -16.12 -6.78 -12.54
C THR A 149 -17.19 -7.68 -13.10
N ASP A 150 -16.99 -9.00 -13.04
CA ASP A 150 -17.83 -9.95 -13.75
C ASP A 150 -19.02 -10.36 -12.89
N ASP A 151 -20.21 -10.46 -13.48
CA ASP A 151 -21.42 -10.89 -12.76
C ASP A 151 -21.28 -12.33 -12.28
N GLU A 152 -20.84 -13.23 -13.16
CA GLU A 152 -20.45 -14.60 -12.88
C GLU A 152 -18.93 -14.69 -13.07
N ALA A 153 -18.19 -14.49 -11.98
CA ALA A 153 -16.74 -14.45 -12.01
C ALA A 153 -16.14 -15.84 -11.91
N GLU A 154 -15.19 -16.14 -12.78
CA GLU A 154 -14.36 -17.36 -12.74
C GLU A 154 -12.89 -17.02 -12.89
N PHE A 155 -12.02 -17.90 -12.45
CA PHE A 155 -10.57 -17.75 -12.63
C PHE A 155 -9.90 -19.12 -12.69
N HIS A 156 -9.08 -19.37 -13.72
CA HIS A 156 -8.37 -20.63 -13.93
C HIS A 156 -6.89 -20.37 -14.13
N GLY A 157 -6.13 -20.34 -13.03
CA GLY A 157 -4.69 -20.13 -12.99
C GLY A 157 -3.95 -21.34 -12.41
N ASP A 158 -2.64 -21.17 -12.24
CA ASP A 158 -1.79 -22.20 -11.63
C ASP A 158 -1.92 -22.26 -10.10
N TYR A 159 -2.33 -21.14 -9.47
CA TYR A 159 -2.39 -20.96 -8.00
C TYR A 159 -3.78 -20.63 -7.50
N ILE A 160 -4.57 -19.95 -8.30
CA ILE A 160 -5.96 -19.59 -8.01
C ILE A 160 -6.83 -20.23 -9.08
N ASP A 161 -7.81 -21.04 -8.64
CA ASP A 161 -8.71 -21.75 -9.53
C ASP A 161 -10.09 -21.86 -8.89
N PHE A 162 -11.13 -21.37 -9.59
CA PHE A 162 -12.52 -21.50 -9.16
C PHE A 162 -13.49 -21.34 -10.35
N ASP A 163 -14.56 -22.13 -10.31
CA ASP A 163 -15.68 -22.08 -11.23
C ASP A 163 -16.54 -20.81 -11.00
N PRO A 164 -17.48 -20.47 -11.92
CA PRO A 164 -18.30 -19.28 -11.85
C PRO A 164 -19.00 -19.08 -10.49
N VAL A 165 -18.78 -17.89 -9.91
CA VAL A 165 -19.37 -17.48 -8.63
C VAL A 165 -19.96 -16.08 -8.71
N TRP A 166 -20.94 -15.79 -7.88
CA TRP A 166 -21.42 -14.44 -7.62
C TRP A 166 -20.69 -13.84 -6.43
N CYS A 167 -19.96 -12.76 -6.66
CA CYS A 167 -19.26 -12.00 -5.62
C CYS A 167 -19.78 -10.55 -5.57
N ASN A 168 -20.87 -10.34 -4.85
CA ASN A 168 -21.51 -9.02 -4.68
C ASN A 168 -21.46 -8.56 -3.21
N PRO A 169 -21.49 -7.22 -2.93
CA PRO A 169 -21.55 -6.12 -3.91
C PRO A 169 -20.22 -5.91 -4.63
N LYS A 170 -20.26 -5.34 -5.83
CA LYS A 170 -19.06 -4.87 -6.53
C LYS A 170 -18.54 -3.55 -5.91
N PRO A 171 -17.25 -3.21 -6.05
CA PRO A 171 -16.74 -1.88 -5.72
C PRO A 171 -17.50 -0.77 -6.44
N VAL A 172 -17.39 0.48 -5.98
CA VAL A 172 -17.90 1.65 -6.72
C VAL A 172 -16.90 2.12 -7.77
N GLN A 173 -15.62 1.88 -7.55
CA GLN A 173 -14.59 2.15 -8.54
C GLN A 173 -14.68 1.12 -9.67
N THR A 174 -14.79 1.60 -10.91
CA THR A 174 -14.85 0.73 -12.09
C THR A 174 -13.55 -0.07 -12.23
N GLY A 175 -13.64 -1.39 -12.32
CA GLY A 175 -12.46 -2.28 -12.34
C GLY A 175 -11.87 -2.61 -10.98
N GLY A 176 -12.47 -2.07 -9.92
CA GLY A 176 -11.99 -2.18 -8.52
C GLY A 176 -11.05 -1.04 -8.11
N PRO A 177 -10.66 -0.98 -6.83
CA PRO A 177 -9.67 -0.04 -6.35
C PRO A 177 -8.33 -0.21 -7.06
N PRO A 178 -7.57 0.88 -7.33
CA PRO A 178 -6.27 0.78 -7.97
C PRO A 178 -5.29 -0.04 -7.13
N ILE A 179 -4.52 -0.88 -7.81
CA ILE A 179 -3.50 -1.75 -7.22
C ILE A 179 -2.13 -1.07 -7.34
N VAL A 180 -1.57 -0.66 -6.22
CA VAL A 180 -0.26 -0.01 -6.11
C VAL A 180 0.75 -1.02 -5.60
N PHE A 181 1.77 -1.35 -6.39
CA PHE A 181 2.70 -2.42 -6.03
C PHE A 181 3.96 -1.90 -5.34
N GLY A 182 4.16 -2.32 -4.09
CA GLY A 182 5.36 -2.08 -3.29
C GLY A 182 6.48 -3.05 -3.67
N ALA A 183 7.30 -2.70 -4.66
CA ALA A 183 8.37 -3.56 -5.14
C ALA A 183 9.60 -2.77 -5.56
N MET A 184 10.79 -3.34 -5.32
CA MET A 184 12.07 -2.72 -5.64
C MET A 184 13.02 -3.61 -6.46
N GLY A 185 12.96 -4.93 -6.30
CA GLY A 185 13.82 -5.85 -7.04
C GLY A 185 13.43 -5.99 -8.52
N PRO A 186 14.33 -6.51 -9.38
CA PRO A 186 14.09 -6.59 -10.83
C PRO A 186 12.79 -7.31 -11.22
N LEU A 187 12.43 -8.38 -10.50
CA LEU A 187 11.20 -9.14 -10.74
C LEU A 187 9.96 -8.34 -10.31
N GLY A 188 10.02 -7.68 -9.15
CA GLY A 188 8.94 -6.82 -8.68
C GLY A 188 8.68 -5.65 -9.62
N LEU A 189 9.74 -4.97 -10.09
CA LEU A 189 9.62 -3.88 -11.06
C LEU A 189 9.05 -4.35 -12.41
N LYS A 190 9.39 -5.60 -12.84
CA LYS A 190 8.78 -6.20 -14.02
C LYS A 190 7.27 -6.35 -13.84
N HIS A 191 6.85 -6.99 -12.76
CA HIS A 191 5.42 -7.17 -12.46
C HIS A 191 4.68 -5.83 -12.33
N THR A 192 5.27 -4.84 -11.64
CA THR A 192 4.69 -3.49 -11.53
C THR A 192 4.45 -2.87 -12.91
N ALA A 193 5.45 -2.94 -13.79
CA ALA A 193 5.37 -2.39 -15.13
C ALA A 193 4.33 -3.10 -16.02
N GLU A 194 4.12 -4.41 -15.82
CA GLU A 194 3.22 -5.22 -16.65
C GLU A 194 1.73 -5.04 -16.30
N TRP A 195 1.36 -4.93 -15.01
CA TRP A 195 -0.04 -5.03 -14.62
C TRP A 195 -0.51 -4.14 -13.45
N ALA A 196 0.38 -3.54 -12.66
CA ALA A 196 -0.05 -2.69 -11.54
C ALA A 196 -0.53 -1.31 -12.02
N ASP A 197 -1.44 -0.69 -11.27
CA ASP A 197 -1.94 0.66 -11.57
C ASP A 197 -1.01 1.73 -11.00
N GLY A 198 -0.16 1.37 -10.05
CA GLY A 198 0.85 2.26 -9.48
C GLY A 198 2.06 1.51 -8.92
N TRP A 199 3.11 2.28 -8.65
CA TRP A 199 4.34 1.81 -8.01
C TRP A 199 4.55 2.53 -6.69
N MET A 200 4.86 1.77 -5.62
CA MET A 200 5.13 2.31 -4.28
C MET A 200 6.58 1.97 -3.85
N PRO A 201 7.57 2.71 -4.34
CA PRO A 201 8.94 2.55 -3.88
C PRO A 201 9.18 3.20 -2.52
N ILE A 202 10.30 2.79 -1.87
CA ILE A 202 10.82 3.41 -0.66
C ILE A 202 12.06 4.23 -1.02
N ASP A 203 12.17 5.48 -0.56
CA ASP A 203 13.24 6.42 -0.91
C ASP A 203 14.65 5.89 -0.63
N LEU A 204 14.88 5.30 0.54
CA LEU A 204 16.20 4.77 0.93
C LEU A 204 16.77 3.72 -0.03
N MET A 205 15.93 3.05 -0.82
CA MET A 205 16.38 2.01 -1.75
C MET A 205 17.03 2.55 -3.02
N PHE A 206 16.93 3.86 -3.26
CA PHE A 206 17.56 4.52 -4.39
C PHE A 206 18.96 5.09 -4.08
N GLY A 207 19.34 5.19 -2.79
CA GLY A 207 20.47 5.98 -2.38
C GLY A 207 20.32 7.43 -2.89
N ASP A 208 21.39 7.98 -3.45
CA ASP A 208 21.38 9.37 -3.95
C ASP A 208 20.75 9.52 -5.36
N ASN A 209 20.22 8.45 -5.97
CA ASN A 209 19.79 8.45 -7.37
C ASN A 209 18.31 8.07 -7.57
N ILE A 210 17.40 8.73 -6.88
CA ILE A 210 15.95 8.55 -7.07
C ILE A 210 15.55 8.84 -8.52
N ALA A 211 16.05 9.93 -9.11
CA ALA A 211 15.70 10.34 -10.47
C ALA A 211 16.02 9.24 -11.50
N GLY A 212 17.24 8.70 -11.47
CA GLY A 212 17.62 7.60 -12.36
C GLY A 212 16.84 6.31 -12.10
N GLY A 213 16.39 6.07 -10.87
CA GLY A 213 15.52 4.94 -10.53
C GLY A 213 14.13 5.07 -11.17
N ILE A 214 13.53 6.26 -11.09
CA ILE A 214 12.24 6.58 -11.70
C ILE A 214 12.30 6.49 -13.22
N GLU A 215 13.34 7.05 -13.84
CA GLU A 215 13.54 6.98 -15.30
C GLU A 215 13.63 5.53 -15.79
N LYS A 216 14.46 4.73 -15.14
CA LYS A 216 14.58 3.29 -15.45
C LYS A 216 13.25 2.54 -15.28
N PHE A 217 12.45 2.90 -14.29
CA PHE A 217 11.14 2.30 -14.11
C PHE A 217 10.18 2.69 -15.26
N ARG A 218 10.13 3.97 -15.62
CA ARG A 218 9.32 4.44 -16.76
C ARG A 218 9.69 3.76 -18.08
N ASP A 219 10.99 3.52 -18.30
CA ASP A 219 11.45 2.78 -19.48
C ASP A 219 10.98 1.31 -19.45
N ARG A 220 10.92 0.68 -18.26
CA ARG A 220 10.32 -0.66 -18.13
C ARG A 220 8.82 -0.66 -18.44
N VAL A 221 8.07 0.34 -18.01
CA VAL A 221 6.64 0.49 -18.33
C VAL A 221 6.45 0.60 -19.85
N LYS A 222 7.27 1.43 -20.54
CA LYS A 222 7.27 1.50 -22.00
C LYS A 222 7.59 0.18 -22.66
N ALA A 223 8.62 -0.53 -22.16
CA ALA A 223 9.01 -1.84 -22.69
C ALA A 223 7.92 -2.91 -22.48
N ALA A 224 7.06 -2.76 -21.48
CA ALA A 224 5.88 -3.57 -21.27
C ALA A 224 4.66 -3.18 -22.14
N GLY A 225 4.84 -2.22 -23.05
CA GLY A 225 3.79 -1.76 -23.98
C GLY A 225 2.75 -0.81 -23.34
N ARG A 226 3.04 -0.25 -22.16
CA ARG A 226 2.16 0.69 -21.44
C ARG A 226 2.71 2.12 -21.50
N ARG A 227 1.86 3.10 -21.28
CA ARG A 227 2.27 4.49 -21.12
C ARG A 227 2.75 4.70 -19.67
N PRO A 228 3.91 5.36 -19.45
CA PRO A 228 4.40 5.63 -18.10
C PRO A 228 3.43 6.45 -17.24
N GLU A 229 2.61 7.27 -17.86
CA GLU A 229 1.61 8.12 -17.20
C GLU A 229 0.43 7.30 -16.63
N ASP A 230 0.23 6.07 -17.10
CA ASP A 230 -0.82 5.16 -16.62
C ASP A 230 -0.39 4.42 -15.33
N VAL A 231 0.85 4.60 -14.87
CA VAL A 231 1.38 3.97 -13.65
C VAL A 231 1.83 5.05 -12.68
N GLU A 232 0.97 5.38 -11.73
CA GLU A 232 1.24 6.40 -10.71
C GLU A 232 2.41 6.01 -9.82
N ILE A 233 3.23 7.00 -9.39
CA ILE A 233 4.33 6.78 -8.44
C ILE A 233 3.93 7.36 -7.08
N THR A 234 3.80 6.48 -6.10
CA THR A 234 3.58 6.79 -4.68
C THR A 234 4.87 6.52 -3.92
N LEU A 235 5.69 7.53 -3.69
CA LEU A 235 6.97 7.39 -2.99
C LEU A 235 6.75 7.36 -1.47
N GLN A 236 7.11 6.26 -0.83
CA GLN A 236 7.16 6.18 0.62
C GLN A 236 8.52 6.66 1.11
N THR A 237 8.54 7.63 2.02
CA THR A 237 9.77 8.16 2.60
C THR A 237 9.96 7.65 4.02
N LEU A 238 11.15 7.11 4.31
CA LEU A 238 11.57 6.75 5.67
C LEU A 238 12.34 7.88 6.36
N VAL A 239 12.90 8.79 5.57
CA VAL A 239 13.50 10.03 6.06
C VAL A 239 12.57 11.18 5.69
N THR A 240 12.25 12.00 6.67
CA THR A 240 11.35 13.14 6.47
C THR A 240 11.99 14.18 5.55
N PRO A 241 11.44 14.44 4.33
CA PRO A 241 12.03 15.37 3.38
C PRO A 241 11.86 16.83 3.84
N ASP A 242 12.78 17.70 3.41
CA ASP A 242 12.58 19.15 3.45
C ASP A 242 11.77 19.65 2.23
N LEU A 243 11.37 20.92 2.23
CA LEU A 243 10.54 21.49 1.17
C LEU A 243 11.21 21.42 -0.21
N ASP A 244 12.53 21.62 -0.28
CA ASP A 244 13.25 21.58 -1.55
C ASP A 244 13.32 20.17 -2.11
N THR A 245 13.43 19.16 -1.26
CA THR A 245 13.36 17.76 -1.63
C THR A 245 11.95 17.38 -2.14
N PHE A 246 10.89 17.86 -1.48
CA PHE A 246 9.53 17.68 -1.99
C PHE A 246 9.33 18.29 -3.39
N LYS A 247 9.84 19.51 -3.63
CA LYS A 247 9.79 20.13 -4.95
C LYS A 247 10.53 19.32 -6.01
N LYS A 248 11.70 18.77 -5.67
CA LYS A 248 12.43 17.86 -6.58
C LYS A 248 11.61 16.62 -6.91
N TYR A 249 10.94 16.00 -5.93
CA TYR A 249 10.07 14.85 -6.16
C TYR A 249 8.90 15.18 -7.09
N ARG A 250 8.25 16.33 -6.88
CA ARG A 250 7.22 16.84 -7.78
C ARG A 250 7.74 17.00 -9.22
N ASP A 251 8.89 17.61 -9.37
CA ASP A 251 9.49 17.91 -10.69
C ASP A 251 9.97 16.63 -11.41
N MET A 252 10.21 15.54 -10.67
CA MET A 252 10.42 14.20 -11.20
C MET A 252 9.11 13.51 -11.63
N GLY A 253 7.93 14.13 -11.40
CA GLY A 253 6.63 13.56 -11.72
C GLY A 253 6.21 12.44 -10.78
N ILE A 254 6.58 12.53 -9.50
CA ILE A 254 6.02 11.69 -8.44
C ILE A 254 4.62 12.22 -8.12
N GLU A 255 3.62 11.34 -8.22
CA GLU A 255 2.22 11.72 -8.01
C GLU A 255 1.94 11.98 -6.52
N ARG A 256 2.48 11.12 -5.66
CA ARG A 256 2.25 11.16 -4.22
C ARG A 256 3.52 10.86 -3.44
N VAL A 257 3.76 11.63 -2.38
CA VAL A 257 4.75 11.30 -1.35
C VAL A 257 4.00 10.93 -0.09
N VAL A 258 4.33 9.78 0.48
CA VAL A 258 3.79 9.30 1.75
C VAL A 258 4.89 9.43 2.81
N ILE A 259 4.69 10.33 3.76
CA ILE A 259 5.58 10.47 4.91
C ILE A 259 5.11 9.55 6.04
N GLY A 260 6.04 9.01 6.80
CA GLY A 260 5.75 8.12 7.92
C GLY A 260 6.35 8.64 9.23
N VAL A 261 5.99 8.01 10.32
CA VAL A 261 6.59 8.24 11.65
C VAL A 261 7.89 7.45 11.72
N GLU A 262 8.95 8.09 12.23
CA GLU A 262 10.20 7.38 12.54
C GLU A 262 9.95 6.26 13.53
N MET A 263 10.66 5.13 13.37
CA MET A 263 10.51 3.98 14.28
C MET A 263 10.99 4.26 15.70
N GLU A 264 11.95 5.18 15.86
CA GLU A 264 12.37 5.62 17.18
C GLU A 264 11.25 6.37 17.91
N GLY A 265 10.92 5.93 19.13
CA GLY A 265 9.81 6.46 19.93
C GLY A 265 8.43 6.18 19.33
N TRP A 266 8.27 5.04 18.66
CA TRP A 266 7.00 4.57 18.11
C TRP A 266 5.86 4.53 19.14
N ASP A 267 6.20 4.37 20.42
CA ASP A 267 5.29 4.35 21.59
C ASP A 267 4.92 5.74 22.12
N ARG A 268 5.27 6.81 21.37
CA ARG A 268 4.97 8.20 21.73
C ARG A 268 3.99 8.82 20.73
N PRO A 269 2.68 8.55 20.89
CA PRO A 269 1.65 9.04 19.95
C PRO A 269 1.57 10.58 19.89
N GLU A 270 1.98 11.28 20.95
CA GLU A 270 1.93 12.74 21.05
C GLU A 270 2.81 13.46 19.99
N ARG A 271 3.78 12.78 19.40
CA ARG A 271 4.63 13.36 18.34
C ARG A 271 3.97 13.39 16.96
N ILE A 272 2.94 12.58 16.73
CA ILE A 272 2.28 12.47 15.42
C ILE A 272 1.55 13.76 15.07
N MET A 273 0.75 14.31 15.96
CA MET A 273 0.00 15.54 15.70
C MET A 273 0.90 16.75 15.36
N PRO A 274 1.98 17.06 16.12
CA PRO A 274 2.93 18.11 15.74
C PRO A 274 3.60 17.86 14.38
N MET A 275 3.87 16.60 14.04
CA MET A 275 4.45 16.24 12.74
C MET A 275 3.49 16.56 11.60
N ILE A 276 2.23 16.12 11.68
CA ILE A 276 1.23 16.42 10.63
C ILE A 276 0.94 17.91 10.54
N ASP A 277 0.95 18.67 11.65
CA ASP A 277 0.82 20.13 11.66
C ASP A 277 1.99 20.82 10.92
N LYS A 278 3.21 20.32 11.11
CA LYS A 278 4.40 20.82 10.43
C LYS A 278 4.30 20.66 8.91
N PHE A 279 3.94 19.46 8.44
CA PHE A 279 3.88 19.14 7.01
C PHE A 279 2.63 19.66 6.31
N ALA A 280 1.54 19.88 7.02
CA ALA A 280 0.36 20.54 6.46
C ALA A 280 0.70 21.93 5.88
N LYS A 281 1.64 22.64 6.48
CA LYS A 281 2.06 23.99 6.05
C LYS A 281 2.74 24.01 4.69
N ILE A 282 3.33 22.91 4.25
CA ILE A 282 4.02 22.83 2.96
C ILE A 282 3.12 22.32 1.82
N ILE A 283 1.93 21.80 2.12
CA ILE A 283 1.00 21.27 1.11
C ILE A 283 0.70 22.26 -0.02
N PRO A 284 0.46 23.56 0.25
CA PRO A 284 0.22 24.53 -0.82
C PRO A 284 1.42 24.70 -1.78
N ASP A 285 2.66 24.53 -1.26
CA ASP A 285 3.90 24.78 -2.03
C ASP A 285 4.33 23.59 -2.89
N ILE A 286 3.73 22.42 -2.69
CA ILE A 286 4.04 21.18 -3.42
C ILE A 286 2.95 20.75 -4.41
N LYS A 287 1.84 21.48 -4.46
CA LYS A 287 0.73 21.27 -5.42
C LYS A 287 1.10 21.64 -6.83
#